data_72799ce59647f87e56efc27a008acd77
#
_entry.id   72799ce59647f87e56efc27a008acd77
#
_cell.length_a   1.000
_cell.length_b   1.000
_cell.length_c   1.000
_cell.angle_alpha   90.00
_cell.angle_beta   90.00
_cell.angle_gamma   90.00
#
_symmetry.space_group_name_H-M   'P 1'
#
loop_
_entity.id
_entity.type
_entity.pdbx_description
1 polymer ?
#
loop_
_entity_poly.entity_id
_entity_poly.type
_entity_poly.pdbx_seq_one_letter_code
_entity_poly.pdbx_strand_id
1 'polypeptide(L)'
;MAYERGFPPDEFAARTARAQVLMGERGIDALVVCTEPEERYFTGFHTPFWQSPTRPWFTVVPVTGKPVAVIPGIGAPSMAATWIDDIRTWSSPRPDDDGVSLLTDTVRELVGPNATVGLPMGPETHVRMPLADLDRVRSSLGDFVDVTDIIRSLRMVKTDREIEKHRRICSIVSDAFDRLPDIVSTQMTERQAFQAFRAEILAQGADDVPYLVGATGPGGIDDIIRQPSDRVITDGDLLIFDTGSTIDGYFSDFDRNFAFTYADQSAKDAYRAVWEATEAGFEACKPGATTSDVFRAMNDVLKANGSLGNDVGRMGHGLGMQVTEWPSHTATDETPIEANMVLTLEPGLVWAPGKAMVHEENIVVGTNGSEWLSRRADPELPII
;
A
#
# COMPACT_ATOMS: atom_id res chain seq x y z
N MET A 1 -19.57 -16.91 5.60
CA MET A 1 -19.75 -16.97 4.14
C MET A 1 -18.39 -17.17 3.50
N ALA A 2 -18.30 -17.81 2.34
CA ALA A 2 -17.03 -17.90 1.64
C ALA A 2 -16.59 -16.47 1.20
N TYR A 3 -15.30 -16.15 1.31
CA TYR A 3 -14.74 -14.89 0.86
C TYR A 3 -14.90 -14.77 -0.66
N GLU A 4 -15.47 -13.67 -1.14
CA GLU A 4 -15.67 -13.41 -2.56
C GLU A 4 -14.42 -12.76 -3.15
N ARG A 5 -13.83 -13.41 -4.15
CA ARG A 5 -12.64 -12.93 -4.86
C ARG A 5 -12.98 -11.89 -5.90
N GLY A 6 -12.07 -10.92 -6.08
CA GLY A 6 -12.22 -9.85 -7.05
C GLY A 6 -13.38 -8.90 -6.73
N PHE A 7 -13.91 -8.28 -7.77
CA PHE A 7 -15.07 -7.37 -7.72
C PHE A 7 -16.03 -7.67 -8.87
N PRO A 8 -17.33 -7.46 -8.69
CA PRO A 8 -18.28 -7.57 -9.79
C PRO A 8 -18.14 -6.39 -10.79
N PRO A 9 -18.63 -6.54 -12.04
CA PRO A 9 -18.49 -5.52 -13.09
C PRO A 9 -19.06 -4.13 -12.72
N ASP A 10 -20.09 -4.07 -11.88
CA ASP A 10 -20.69 -2.80 -11.43
C ASP A 10 -19.73 -1.95 -10.59
N GLU A 11 -18.82 -2.57 -9.83
CA GLU A 11 -17.78 -1.87 -9.09
C GLU A 11 -16.82 -1.14 -10.03
N PHE A 12 -16.31 -1.82 -11.06
CA PHE A 12 -15.41 -1.22 -12.05
C PHE A 12 -16.10 -0.14 -12.89
N ALA A 13 -17.38 -0.35 -13.22
CA ALA A 13 -18.19 0.66 -13.91
C ALA A 13 -18.36 1.92 -13.05
N ALA A 14 -18.62 1.77 -11.75
CA ALA A 14 -18.73 2.90 -10.82
C ALA A 14 -17.40 3.66 -10.67
N ARG A 15 -16.25 2.93 -10.56
CA ARG A 15 -14.91 3.54 -10.52
C ARG A 15 -14.61 4.33 -11.78
N THR A 16 -14.92 3.76 -12.95
CA THR A 16 -14.75 4.43 -14.23
C THR A 16 -15.63 5.68 -14.35
N ALA A 17 -16.90 5.59 -13.95
CA ALA A 17 -17.81 6.74 -13.99
C ALA A 17 -17.34 7.88 -13.08
N ARG A 18 -16.83 7.57 -11.87
CA ARG A 18 -16.24 8.60 -10.98
C ARG A 18 -15.02 9.26 -11.62
N ALA A 19 -14.13 8.48 -12.24
CA ALA A 19 -12.97 9.02 -12.96
C ALA A 19 -13.40 9.96 -14.08
N GLN A 20 -14.38 9.55 -14.88
CA GLN A 20 -14.91 10.34 -16.01
C GLN A 20 -15.55 11.67 -15.56
N VAL A 21 -16.21 11.72 -14.41
CA VAL A 21 -16.71 12.97 -13.83
C VAL A 21 -15.54 13.90 -13.49
N LEU A 22 -14.53 13.42 -12.75
CA LEU A 22 -13.36 14.23 -12.41
C LEU A 22 -12.54 14.67 -13.63
N MET A 23 -12.44 13.81 -14.64
CA MET A 23 -11.81 14.15 -15.92
C MET A 23 -12.58 15.26 -16.63
N GLY A 24 -13.91 15.15 -16.71
CA GLY A 24 -14.76 16.17 -17.34
C GLY A 24 -14.66 17.53 -16.67
N GLU A 25 -14.60 17.59 -15.35
CA GLU A 25 -14.41 18.84 -14.59
C GLU A 25 -13.08 19.54 -14.90
N ARG A 26 -12.06 18.78 -15.32
CA ARG A 26 -10.71 19.27 -15.64
C ARG A 26 -10.44 19.37 -17.14
N GLY A 27 -11.39 19.03 -17.99
CA GLY A 27 -11.21 19.03 -19.45
C GLY A 27 -10.19 17.99 -19.92
N ILE A 28 -10.10 16.84 -19.26
CA ILE A 28 -9.26 15.70 -19.64
C ILE A 28 -10.10 14.77 -20.51
N ASP A 29 -9.64 14.50 -21.72
CA ASP A 29 -10.35 13.67 -22.68
C ASP A 29 -10.05 12.16 -22.50
N ALA A 30 -8.84 11.83 -22.11
CA ALA A 30 -8.43 10.46 -21.78
C ALA A 30 -7.44 10.43 -20.61
N LEU A 31 -7.55 9.40 -19.77
CA LEU A 31 -6.57 9.04 -18.76
C LEU A 31 -5.81 7.81 -19.24
N VAL A 32 -4.49 7.85 -19.21
CA VAL A 32 -3.62 6.70 -19.47
C VAL A 32 -3.03 6.24 -18.14
N VAL A 33 -3.19 4.97 -17.82
CA VAL A 33 -2.56 4.32 -16.66
C VAL A 33 -1.68 3.17 -17.13
N CYS A 34 -0.63 2.87 -16.38
CA CYS A 34 0.36 1.85 -16.78
C CYS A 34 1.04 1.16 -15.59
N THR A 35 0.54 1.32 -14.39
CA THR A 35 1.06 0.66 -13.19
C THR A 35 0.08 -0.40 -12.69
N GLU A 36 0.57 -1.37 -11.93
CA GLU A 36 -0.25 -2.48 -11.45
C GLU A 36 -1.49 -2.04 -10.67
N PRO A 37 -1.39 -1.10 -9.71
CA PRO A 37 -2.55 -0.69 -8.93
C PRO A 37 -3.65 -0.04 -9.78
N GLU A 38 -3.29 0.86 -10.71
CA GLU A 38 -4.27 1.53 -11.57
C GLU A 38 -4.88 0.57 -12.60
N GLU A 39 -4.05 -0.30 -13.21
CA GLU A 39 -4.53 -1.35 -14.10
C GLU A 39 -5.57 -2.22 -13.40
N ARG A 40 -5.26 -2.69 -12.20
CA ARG A 40 -6.18 -3.50 -11.40
C ARG A 40 -7.42 -2.72 -11.00
N TYR A 41 -7.28 -1.44 -10.63
CA TYR A 41 -8.38 -0.59 -10.20
C TYR A 41 -9.46 -0.42 -11.27
N PHE A 42 -9.04 -0.19 -12.53
CA PHE A 42 -9.96 0.04 -13.65
C PHE A 42 -10.40 -1.23 -14.37
N THR A 43 -9.59 -2.29 -14.36
CA THR A 43 -9.84 -3.49 -15.17
C THR A 43 -10.17 -4.74 -14.36
N GLY A 44 -9.69 -4.84 -13.14
CA GLY A 44 -9.67 -6.09 -12.36
C GLY A 44 -8.57 -7.07 -12.80
N PHE A 45 -7.72 -6.68 -13.75
CA PHE A 45 -6.64 -7.53 -14.23
C PHE A 45 -5.60 -7.77 -13.15
N HIS A 46 -5.33 -9.04 -12.87
CA HIS A 46 -4.36 -9.45 -11.88
C HIS A 46 -3.39 -10.48 -12.47
N THR A 47 -2.11 -10.22 -12.33
CA THR A 47 -1.03 -11.10 -12.77
C THR A 47 0.23 -10.84 -11.96
N PRO A 48 1.06 -11.86 -11.63
CA PRO A 48 2.38 -11.64 -11.06
C PRO A 48 3.41 -11.12 -12.07
N PHE A 49 3.02 -10.92 -13.33
CA PHE A 49 3.93 -10.59 -14.43
C PHE A 49 4.45 -9.14 -14.40
N TRP A 50 4.04 -8.36 -13.45
CA TRP A 50 4.54 -7.01 -13.17
C TRP A 50 6.03 -6.95 -12.79
N GLN A 51 6.60 -8.07 -12.39
CA GLN A 51 8.04 -8.19 -12.10
C GLN A 51 8.92 -7.98 -13.34
N SER A 52 8.38 -8.13 -14.56
CA SER A 52 9.12 -7.86 -15.79
C SER A 52 9.05 -6.38 -16.16
N PRO A 53 10.16 -5.62 -16.18
CA PRO A 53 10.15 -4.20 -16.54
C PRO A 53 9.94 -3.94 -18.03
N THR A 54 10.11 -4.95 -18.87
CA THR A 54 10.21 -4.83 -20.34
C THR A 54 8.90 -5.03 -21.09
N ARG A 55 7.76 -5.09 -20.40
CA ARG A 55 6.45 -5.29 -21.04
C ARG A 55 5.48 -4.31 -20.43
N PRO A 56 5.35 -3.12 -21.02
CA PRO A 56 4.38 -2.15 -20.54
C PRO A 56 2.96 -2.69 -20.72
N TRP A 57 2.09 -2.31 -19.81
CA TRP A 57 0.66 -2.59 -19.85
C TRP A 57 0.00 -1.23 -19.77
N PHE A 58 -0.96 -0.96 -20.63
CA PHE A 58 -1.64 0.31 -20.67
C PHE A 58 -3.14 0.10 -20.60
N THR A 59 -3.81 0.91 -19.80
CA THR A 59 -5.26 1.09 -19.91
C THR A 59 -5.56 2.54 -20.25
N VAL A 60 -6.34 2.75 -21.30
CA VAL A 60 -6.86 4.06 -21.69
C VAL A 60 -8.29 4.17 -21.17
N VAL A 61 -8.53 5.12 -20.28
CA VAL A 61 -9.87 5.46 -19.77
C VAL A 61 -10.34 6.70 -20.51
N PRO A 62 -11.22 6.60 -21.51
CA PRO A 62 -11.76 7.77 -22.20
C PRO A 62 -12.77 8.49 -21.31
N VAL A 63 -12.99 9.78 -21.53
CA VAL A 63 -14.00 10.58 -20.80
C VAL A 63 -15.43 10.04 -20.95
N THR A 64 -15.69 9.21 -21.94
CA THR A 64 -16.94 8.48 -22.14
C THR A 64 -16.69 7.07 -22.64
N GLY A 65 -17.51 6.10 -22.21
CA GLY A 65 -17.35 4.70 -22.60
C GLY A 65 -16.55 3.87 -21.60
N LYS A 66 -16.28 2.63 -21.97
CA LYS A 66 -15.47 1.70 -21.15
C LYS A 66 -13.97 1.95 -21.34
N PRO A 67 -13.14 1.58 -20.34
CA PRO A 67 -11.68 1.51 -20.53
C PRO A 67 -11.30 0.54 -21.64
N VAL A 68 -10.21 0.85 -22.32
CA VAL A 68 -9.61 0.03 -23.37
C VAL A 68 -8.23 -0.45 -22.90
N ALA A 69 -8.00 -1.75 -22.91
CA ALA A 69 -6.70 -2.32 -22.60
C ALA A 69 -5.80 -2.35 -23.84
N VAL A 70 -4.57 -1.82 -23.71
CA VAL A 70 -3.54 -1.85 -24.75
C VAL A 70 -2.34 -2.58 -24.16
N ILE A 71 -2.24 -3.88 -24.44
CA ILE A 71 -1.37 -4.80 -23.68
C ILE A 71 -0.61 -5.77 -24.59
N PRO A 72 0.51 -6.37 -24.12
CA PRO A 72 1.15 -7.49 -24.78
C PRO A 72 0.17 -8.64 -25.02
N GLY A 73 0.24 -9.27 -26.21
CA GLY A 73 -0.67 -10.36 -26.59
C GLY A 73 -0.71 -11.54 -25.61
N ILE A 74 0.37 -11.76 -24.86
CA ILE A 74 0.42 -12.80 -23.80
C ILE A 74 -0.62 -12.58 -22.69
N GLY A 75 -1.03 -11.35 -22.44
CA GLY A 75 -2.02 -11.02 -21.40
C GLY A 75 -3.48 -11.05 -21.89
N ALA A 76 -3.72 -11.14 -23.19
CA ALA A 76 -5.06 -11.03 -23.76
C ALA A 76 -6.07 -12.05 -23.17
N PRO A 77 -5.75 -13.34 -22.99
CA PRO A 77 -6.71 -14.29 -22.40
C PRO A 77 -7.11 -13.94 -20.98
N SER A 78 -6.17 -13.47 -20.16
CA SER A 78 -6.45 -13.08 -18.77
C SER A 78 -7.22 -11.76 -18.70
N MET A 79 -6.92 -10.79 -19.57
CA MET A 79 -7.68 -9.54 -19.66
C MET A 79 -9.11 -9.80 -20.15
N ALA A 80 -9.31 -10.72 -21.10
CA ALA A 80 -10.64 -11.11 -21.58
C ALA A 80 -11.52 -11.80 -20.54
N ALA A 81 -10.94 -12.27 -19.43
CA ALA A 81 -11.67 -12.80 -18.29
C ALA A 81 -12.15 -11.69 -17.33
N THR A 82 -11.79 -10.44 -17.56
CA THR A 82 -12.25 -9.27 -16.78
C THR A 82 -13.52 -8.65 -17.40
N TRP A 83 -13.90 -7.48 -16.95
CA TRP A 83 -15.05 -6.75 -17.52
C TRP A 83 -14.72 -5.92 -18.78
N ILE A 84 -13.45 -5.92 -19.23
CA ILE A 84 -12.96 -5.17 -20.38
C ILE A 84 -13.36 -5.86 -21.69
N ASP A 85 -13.96 -5.10 -22.62
CA ASP A 85 -14.43 -5.63 -23.91
C ASP A 85 -13.44 -5.35 -25.05
N ASP A 86 -12.78 -4.16 -25.06
CA ASP A 86 -11.80 -3.77 -26.10
C ASP A 86 -10.38 -4.02 -25.59
N ILE A 87 -9.73 -5.01 -26.19
CA ILE A 87 -8.37 -5.45 -25.84
C ILE A 87 -7.51 -5.39 -27.08
N ARG A 88 -6.60 -4.44 -27.14
CA ARG A 88 -5.68 -4.21 -28.24
C ARG A 88 -4.32 -4.76 -27.91
N THR A 89 -3.71 -5.52 -28.80
CA THR A 89 -2.49 -6.25 -28.48
C THR A 89 -1.40 -6.12 -29.51
N TRP A 90 -0.16 -6.27 -29.07
CA TRP A 90 1.00 -6.45 -29.94
C TRP A 90 1.83 -7.65 -29.49
N SER A 91 2.72 -8.11 -30.37
CA SER A 91 3.70 -9.16 -30.03
C SER A 91 4.88 -8.53 -29.29
N SER A 92 4.95 -8.73 -27.95
CA SER A 92 6.05 -8.26 -27.10
C SER A 92 7.03 -9.40 -26.79
N PRO A 93 8.36 -9.16 -26.65
CA PRO A 93 9.00 -7.85 -26.78
C PRO A 93 9.17 -7.42 -28.24
N ARG A 94 9.07 -6.13 -28.46
CA ARG A 94 9.27 -5.51 -29.75
C ARG A 94 10.16 -4.27 -29.61
N PRO A 95 11.48 -4.42 -29.70
CA PRO A 95 12.44 -3.38 -29.32
C PRO A 95 12.24 -2.04 -30.02
N ASP A 96 11.76 -2.05 -31.27
CA ASP A 96 11.55 -0.80 -32.03
C ASP A 96 10.24 -0.10 -31.67
N ASP A 97 9.26 -0.83 -31.16
CA ASP A 97 7.93 -0.31 -30.86
C ASP A 97 7.16 -1.26 -29.91
N ASP A 98 7.50 -1.26 -28.61
CA ASP A 98 6.86 -2.14 -27.64
C ASP A 98 5.54 -1.55 -27.14
N GLY A 99 4.58 -1.40 -28.07
CA GLY A 99 3.20 -0.93 -27.80
C GLY A 99 2.99 0.59 -27.92
N VAL A 100 4.02 1.38 -28.19
CA VAL A 100 3.95 2.86 -28.24
C VAL A 100 3.03 3.35 -29.35
N SER A 101 3.18 2.85 -30.58
CA SER A 101 2.31 3.24 -31.70
C SER A 101 0.87 2.80 -31.44
N LEU A 102 0.67 1.58 -30.94
CA LEU A 102 -0.67 1.08 -30.66
C LEU A 102 -1.38 1.90 -29.57
N LEU A 103 -0.65 2.32 -28.51
CA LEU A 103 -1.19 3.21 -27.50
C LEU A 103 -1.60 4.56 -28.10
N THR A 104 -0.72 5.19 -28.87
CA THR A 104 -0.98 6.51 -29.45
C THR A 104 -2.15 6.48 -30.45
N ASP A 105 -2.24 5.44 -31.29
CA ASP A 105 -3.34 5.26 -32.23
C ASP A 105 -4.66 4.99 -31.48
N THR A 106 -4.62 4.20 -30.42
CA THR A 106 -5.80 3.96 -29.55
C THR A 106 -6.33 5.26 -28.95
N VAL A 107 -5.47 6.08 -28.36
CA VAL A 107 -5.87 7.37 -27.79
C VAL A 107 -6.49 8.28 -28.86
N ARG A 108 -5.84 8.42 -30.03
CA ARG A 108 -6.36 9.26 -31.12
C ARG A 108 -7.69 8.78 -31.65
N GLU A 109 -7.90 7.47 -31.75
CA GLU A 109 -9.17 6.90 -32.19
C GLU A 109 -10.29 7.18 -31.20
N LEU A 110 -10.03 7.04 -29.88
CA LEU A 110 -11.03 7.20 -28.85
C LEU A 110 -11.44 8.65 -28.62
N VAL A 111 -10.47 9.59 -28.61
CA VAL A 111 -10.69 10.98 -28.17
C VAL A 111 -10.21 12.05 -29.15
N GLY A 112 -9.68 11.65 -30.29
CA GLY A 112 -9.23 12.56 -31.35
C GLY A 112 -7.78 13.00 -31.23
N PRO A 113 -7.26 13.66 -32.29
CA PRO A 113 -5.82 13.98 -32.39
C PRO A 113 -5.35 15.16 -31.52
N ASN A 114 -6.27 15.97 -31.02
CA ASN A 114 -5.99 17.16 -30.20
C ASN A 114 -6.48 17.00 -28.76
N ALA A 115 -6.65 15.76 -28.31
CA ALA A 115 -7.17 15.45 -27.00
C ALA A 115 -6.19 15.86 -25.88
N THR A 116 -6.72 16.29 -24.76
CA THR A 116 -5.98 16.47 -23.52
C THR A 116 -5.85 15.13 -22.80
N VAL A 117 -4.63 14.60 -22.72
CA VAL A 117 -4.37 13.29 -22.13
C VAL A 117 -3.76 13.44 -20.74
N GLY A 118 -4.36 12.80 -19.75
CA GLY A 118 -3.89 12.74 -18.37
C GLY A 118 -2.99 11.52 -18.12
N LEU A 119 -1.95 11.72 -17.33
CA LEU A 119 -1.08 10.66 -16.82
C LEU A 119 -0.76 10.98 -15.34
N PRO A 120 -0.86 10.02 -14.40
CA PRO A 120 -0.38 10.24 -13.04
C PRO A 120 1.14 10.42 -13.03
N MET A 121 1.64 11.58 -12.58
CA MET A 121 3.07 11.93 -12.65
C MET A 121 3.58 12.57 -11.36
N GLY A 122 2.74 12.80 -10.39
CA GLY A 122 3.06 13.46 -9.12
C GLY A 122 3.53 12.50 -8.03
N PRO A 123 3.62 12.99 -6.77
CA PRO A 123 4.05 12.19 -5.63
C PRO A 123 3.23 10.90 -5.45
N GLU A 124 3.89 9.84 -4.97
CA GLU A 124 3.35 8.49 -4.76
C GLU A 124 2.88 7.81 -6.06
N THR A 125 3.32 8.30 -7.21
CA THR A 125 3.09 7.67 -8.53
C THR A 125 4.38 7.38 -9.26
N HIS A 126 4.30 6.55 -10.29
CA HIS A 126 5.38 6.34 -11.24
C HIS A 126 4.84 5.99 -12.62
N VAL A 127 5.66 6.14 -13.64
CA VAL A 127 5.32 5.74 -15.00
C VAL A 127 6.09 4.46 -15.33
N ARG A 128 5.37 3.38 -15.60
CA ARG A 128 5.96 2.07 -15.88
C ARG A 128 6.15 1.88 -17.39
N MET A 129 7.02 2.68 -17.98
CA MET A 129 7.54 2.51 -19.35
C MET A 129 8.96 3.07 -19.45
N PRO A 130 9.76 2.68 -20.44
CA PRO A 130 11.05 3.34 -20.72
C PRO A 130 10.87 4.83 -20.99
N LEU A 131 11.75 5.68 -20.45
CA LEU A 131 11.69 7.13 -20.69
C LEU A 131 11.71 7.51 -22.17
N ALA A 132 12.52 6.80 -22.99
CA ALA A 132 12.55 7.02 -24.43
C ALA A 132 11.19 6.72 -25.11
N ASP A 133 10.44 5.75 -24.61
CA ASP A 133 9.10 5.45 -25.10
C ASP A 133 8.10 6.50 -24.65
N LEU A 134 8.21 7.01 -23.42
CA LEU A 134 7.42 8.14 -22.95
C LEU A 134 7.63 9.38 -23.82
N ASP A 135 8.89 9.68 -24.20
CA ASP A 135 9.20 10.79 -25.09
C ASP A 135 8.61 10.60 -26.49
N ARG A 136 8.57 9.35 -27.00
CA ARG A 136 7.90 9.01 -28.27
C ARG A 136 6.38 9.22 -28.19
N VAL A 137 5.75 8.78 -27.10
CA VAL A 137 4.32 9.02 -26.85
C VAL A 137 4.02 10.52 -26.80
N ARG A 138 4.81 11.31 -26.05
CA ARG A 138 4.69 12.78 -25.98
C ARG A 138 4.85 13.44 -27.35
N SER A 139 5.81 12.98 -28.14
CA SER A 139 6.00 13.49 -29.51
C SER A 139 4.79 13.23 -30.41
N SER A 140 4.00 12.20 -30.11
CA SER A 140 2.82 11.83 -30.87
C SER A 140 1.51 12.44 -30.37
N LEU A 141 1.31 12.53 -29.04
CA LEU A 141 0.07 12.98 -28.42
C LEU A 141 0.14 14.40 -27.84
N GLY A 142 1.33 14.98 -27.77
CA GLY A 142 1.57 16.21 -27.00
C GLY A 142 1.92 15.90 -25.55
N ASP A 143 2.13 16.99 -24.76
CA ASP A 143 2.45 16.85 -23.35
C ASP A 143 1.24 16.34 -22.55
N PHE A 144 1.54 15.44 -21.62
CA PHE A 144 0.53 14.96 -20.68
C PHE A 144 0.23 16.01 -19.60
N VAL A 145 -1.03 16.01 -19.13
CA VAL A 145 -1.42 16.74 -17.92
C VAL A 145 -1.29 15.81 -16.72
N ASP A 146 -0.71 16.31 -15.62
CA ASP A 146 -0.68 15.54 -14.37
C ASP A 146 -2.10 15.38 -13.79
N VAL A 147 -2.49 14.14 -13.56
CA VAL A 147 -3.79 13.77 -13.00
C VAL A 147 -3.66 12.94 -11.72
N THR A 148 -2.55 13.09 -11.02
CA THR A 148 -2.30 12.42 -9.74
C THR A 148 -3.41 12.67 -8.73
N ASP A 149 -3.96 13.88 -8.69
CA ASP A 149 -5.08 14.25 -7.83
C ASP A 149 -6.39 13.52 -8.16
N ILE A 150 -6.64 13.19 -9.43
CA ILE A 150 -7.77 12.34 -9.83
C ILE A 150 -7.59 10.93 -9.25
N ILE A 151 -6.43 10.31 -9.46
CA ILE A 151 -6.14 8.97 -8.92
C ILE A 151 -6.20 8.96 -7.40
N ARG A 152 -5.61 9.98 -6.75
CA ARG A 152 -5.69 10.19 -5.30
C ARG A 152 -7.14 10.22 -4.83
N SER A 153 -7.99 11.06 -5.43
CA SER A 153 -9.40 11.21 -5.05
C SER A 153 -10.20 9.92 -5.24
N LEU A 154 -9.87 9.13 -6.26
CA LEU A 154 -10.52 7.86 -6.52
C LEU A 154 -10.17 6.78 -5.50
N ARG A 155 -8.91 6.72 -5.05
CA ARG A 155 -8.36 5.61 -4.25
C ARG A 155 -8.30 5.90 -2.76
N MET A 156 -8.26 7.17 -2.36
CA MET A 156 -8.13 7.57 -0.97
C MET A 156 -9.34 7.16 -0.13
N VAL A 157 -10.55 7.37 -0.63
CA VAL A 157 -11.81 6.95 0.02
C VAL A 157 -12.27 5.63 -0.59
N LYS A 158 -12.27 4.58 0.20
CA LYS A 158 -12.55 3.21 -0.22
C LYS A 158 -14.06 2.94 -0.31
N THR A 159 -14.46 2.05 -1.20
CA THR A 159 -15.81 1.45 -1.17
C THR A 159 -15.90 0.42 -0.05
N ASP A 160 -17.11 0.06 0.36
CA ASP A 160 -17.32 -0.98 1.38
C ASP A 160 -16.69 -2.32 0.96
N ARG A 161 -16.69 -2.62 -0.34
CA ARG A 161 -16.08 -3.84 -0.89
C ARG A 161 -14.55 -3.80 -0.78
N GLU A 162 -13.92 -2.64 -0.95
CA GLU A 162 -12.47 -2.47 -0.74
C GLU A 162 -12.11 -2.60 0.74
N ILE A 163 -12.91 -2.01 1.63
CA ILE A 163 -12.73 -2.13 3.09
C ILE A 163 -12.80 -3.60 3.52
N GLU A 164 -13.70 -4.41 2.94
CA GLU A 164 -13.79 -5.83 3.25
C GLU A 164 -12.52 -6.61 2.84
N LYS A 165 -11.83 -6.19 1.76
CA LYS A 165 -10.52 -6.75 1.41
C LYS A 165 -9.48 -6.46 2.49
N HIS A 166 -9.41 -5.22 2.97
CA HIS A 166 -8.52 -4.83 4.06
C HIS A 166 -8.84 -5.58 5.37
N ARG A 167 -10.13 -5.69 5.74
CA ARG A 167 -10.55 -6.49 6.91
C ARG A 167 -10.04 -7.92 6.81
N ARG A 168 -10.19 -8.52 5.64
CA ARG A 168 -9.80 -9.91 5.43
C ARG A 168 -8.29 -10.09 5.54
N ILE A 169 -7.48 -9.27 4.88
CA ILE A 169 -6.03 -9.41 4.94
C ILE A 169 -5.49 -9.08 6.34
N CYS A 170 -5.99 -8.05 7.00
CA CYS A 170 -5.61 -7.73 8.38
C CYS A 170 -5.94 -8.87 9.35
N SER A 171 -7.10 -9.55 9.18
CA SER A 171 -7.42 -10.74 9.96
C SER A 171 -6.44 -11.90 9.74
N ILE A 172 -6.09 -12.18 8.47
CA ILE A 172 -5.13 -13.24 8.12
C ILE A 172 -3.76 -12.99 8.76
N VAL A 173 -3.25 -11.77 8.66
CA VAL A 173 -1.94 -11.41 9.21
C VAL A 173 -1.97 -11.38 10.74
N SER A 174 -3.08 -10.92 11.35
CA SER A 174 -3.26 -10.99 12.79
C SER A 174 -3.26 -12.42 13.31
N ASP A 175 -3.94 -13.34 12.61
CA ASP A 175 -3.95 -14.76 12.96
C ASP A 175 -2.55 -15.38 12.83
N ALA A 176 -1.75 -14.95 11.85
CA ALA A 176 -0.36 -15.37 11.71
C ALA A 176 0.52 -14.85 12.85
N PHE A 177 0.34 -13.60 13.29
CA PHE A 177 1.05 -13.04 14.45
C PHE A 177 0.72 -13.76 15.75
N ASP A 178 -0.53 -14.18 15.95
CA ASP A 178 -0.91 -14.97 17.13
C ASP A 178 -0.19 -16.32 17.19
N ARG A 179 0.22 -16.86 16.03
CA ARG A 179 0.96 -18.12 15.93
C ARG A 179 2.47 -17.94 16.12
N LEU A 180 2.97 -16.70 16.12
CA LEU A 180 4.40 -16.42 16.13
C LEU A 180 5.15 -17.06 17.32
N PRO A 181 4.61 -17.07 18.56
CA PRO A 181 5.26 -17.74 19.68
C PRO A 181 5.46 -19.24 19.51
N ASP A 182 4.68 -19.88 18.64
CA ASP A 182 4.77 -21.31 18.36
C ASP A 182 5.77 -21.66 17.25
N ILE A 183 6.11 -20.67 16.39
CA ILE A 183 6.89 -20.90 15.16
C ILE A 183 8.26 -20.23 15.15
N VAL A 184 8.50 -19.29 16.06
CA VAL A 184 9.79 -18.59 16.21
C VAL A 184 10.35 -18.80 17.61
N SER A 185 11.64 -19.07 17.72
CA SER A 185 12.30 -19.33 19.01
C SER A 185 13.76 -18.90 18.99
N THR A 186 14.37 -18.80 20.15
CA THR A 186 15.83 -18.70 20.29
C THR A 186 16.51 -19.87 19.60
N GLN A 187 17.76 -19.66 19.13
CA GLN A 187 18.58 -20.56 18.31
C GLN A 187 18.18 -20.66 16.81
N MET A 188 17.04 -20.15 16.41
CA MET A 188 16.80 -19.88 15.00
C MET A 188 17.66 -18.68 14.55
N THR A 189 18.03 -18.66 13.27
CA THR A 189 18.58 -17.43 12.68
C THR A 189 17.43 -16.48 12.34
N GLU A 190 17.70 -15.16 12.23
CA GLU A 190 16.71 -14.19 11.73
C GLU A 190 16.09 -14.69 10.43
N ARG A 191 16.91 -15.15 9.47
CA ARG A 191 16.44 -15.68 8.18
C ARG A 191 15.43 -16.83 8.34
N GLN A 192 15.68 -17.75 9.26
CA GLN A 192 14.75 -18.85 9.54
C GLN A 192 13.44 -18.35 10.15
N ALA A 193 13.51 -17.41 11.09
CA ALA A 193 12.32 -16.81 11.70
C ALA A 193 11.45 -16.06 10.66
N PHE A 194 12.07 -15.26 9.80
CA PHE A 194 11.39 -14.56 8.72
C PHE A 194 10.75 -15.51 7.69
N GLN A 195 11.46 -16.59 7.33
CA GLN A 195 10.90 -17.59 6.43
C GLN A 195 9.72 -18.33 7.06
N ALA A 196 9.80 -18.69 8.34
CA ALA A 196 8.72 -19.36 9.06
C ALA A 196 7.48 -18.46 9.15
N PHE A 197 7.66 -17.19 9.49
CA PHE A 197 6.53 -16.24 9.58
C PHE A 197 5.89 -15.96 8.21
N ARG A 198 6.69 -15.76 7.16
CA ARG A 198 6.18 -15.62 5.79
C ARG A 198 5.36 -16.84 5.36
N ALA A 199 5.83 -18.03 5.66
CA ALA A 199 5.12 -19.27 5.36
C ALA A 199 3.80 -19.38 6.13
N GLU A 200 3.76 -18.94 7.38
CA GLU A 200 2.55 -18.91 8.19
C GLU A 200 1.49 -17.95 7.60
N ILE A 201 1.88 -16.71 7.23
CA ILE A 201 0.96 -15.75 6.60
C ILE A 201 0.31 -16.35 5.34
N LEU A 202 1.10 -16.99 4.48
CA LEU A 202 0.59 -17.67 3.28
C LEU A 202 -0.32 -18.85 3.64
N ALA A 203 0.01 -19.62 4.67
CA ALA A 203 -0.81 -20.74 5.15
C ALA A 203 -2.16 -20.29 5.72
N GLN A 204 -2.22 -19.09 6.32
CA GLN A 204 -3.47 -18.46 6.78
C GLN A 204 -4.33 -17.92 5.63
N GLY A 205 -3.81 -17.84 4.40
CA GLY A 205 -4.57 -17.57 3.18
C GLY A 205 -4.32 -16.22 2.52
N ALA A 206 -3.22 -15.54 2.83
CA ALA A 206 -2.77 -14.40 2.03
C ALA A 206 -2.38 -14.85 0.61
N ASP A 207 -2.55 -13.97 -0.38
CA ASP A 207 -2.15 -14.25 -1.76
C ASP A 207 -0.64 -14.09 -1.93
N ASP A 208 -0.05 -13.10 -1.28
CA ASP A 208 1.38 -12.82 -1.29
C ASP A 208 1.81 -12.05 -0.04
N VAL A 209 3.11 -12.08 0.22
CA VAL A 209 3.81 -11.27 1.23
C VAL A 209 4.87 -10.44 0.50
N PRO A 210 4.49 -9.35 -0.18
CA PRO A 210 5.40 -8.53 -0.99
C PRO A 210 6.58 -8.00 -0.21
N TYR A 211 6.40 -7.64 1.07
CA TYR A 211 7.51 -7.39 1.95
C TYR A 211 7.29 -7.96 3.36
N LEU A 212 8.39 -8.30 3.99
CA LEU A 212 8.52 -8.62 5.40
C LEU A 212 9.92 -8.17 5.80
N VAL A 213 9.99 -7.14 6.60
CA VAL A 213 11.23 -6.50 7.07
C VAL A 213 11.31 -6.51 8.58
N GLY A 214 12.43 -6.06 9.12
CA GLY A 214 12.67 -6.02 10.55
C GLY A 214 14.00 -6.65 10.93
N ALA A 215 14.21 -6.83 12.22
CA ALA A 215 15.45 -7.39 12.75
C ALA A 215 15.30 -7.93 14.18
N THR A 216 16.36 -8.59 14.66
CA THR A 216 16.54 -8.88 16.07
C THR A 216 17.80 -8.20 16.61
N GLY A 217 17.79 -7.88 17.91
CA GLY A 217 18.97 -7.32 18.56
C GLY A 217 18.86 -7.27 20.08
N PRO A 218 20.00 -7.33 20.81
CA PRO A 218 20.04 -7.34 22.27
C PRO A 218 19.45 -6.05 22.85
N GLY A 219 18.29 -6.14 23.48
CA GLY A 219 17.59 -5.02 24.09
C GLY A 219 17.16 -3.90 23.14
N GLY A 220 17.10 -4.16 21.81
CA GLY A 220 16.59 -3.23 20.78
C GLY A 220 17.44 -3.16 19.52
N ILE A 221 16.88 -2.52 18.51
CA ILE A 221 17.47 -2.33 17.17
C ILE A 221 17.12 -0.92 16.68
N ASP A 222 17.80 -0.40 15.65
CA ASP A 222 17.51 0.89 15.01
C ASP A 222 17.36 0.78 13.49
N ASP A 223 17.64 -0.39 12.90
CA ASP A 223 17.44 -0.65 11.48
C ASP A 223 16.28 -1.64 11.30
N ILE A 224 15.08 -1.08 11.16
CA ILE A 224 13.82 -1.84 11.08
C ILE A 224 13.46 -2.30 9.67
N ILE A 225 14.17 -1.82 8.64
CA ILE A 225 13.88 -2.14 7.24
C ILE A 225 14.92 -3.07 6.59
N ARG A 226 15.85 -3.60 7.36
CA ARG A 226 16.92 -4.46 6.82
C ARG A 226 16.39 -5.86 6.44
N GLN A 227 17.12 -6.49 5.55
CA GLN A 227 16.93 -7.91 5.25
C GLN A 227 17.43 -8.78 6.40
N PRO A 228 16.76 -9.93 6.69
CA PRO A 228 17.18 -10.82 7.75
C PRO A 228 18.57 -11.42 7.49
N SER A 229 19.37 -11.48 8.52
CA SER A 229 20.73 -12.03 8.51
C SER A 229 20.77 -13.49 9.00
N ASP A 230 21.96 -14.08 9.00
CA ASP A 230 22.21 -15.39 9.62
C ASP A 230 22.58 -15.28 11.11
N ARG A 231 22.36 -14.10 11.74
CA ARG A 231 22.49 -13.92 13.18
C ARG A 231 21.51 -14.84 13.89
N VAL A 232 22.02 -15.56 14.90
CA VAL A 232 21.19 -16.43 15.75
C VAL A 232 20.49 -15.57 16.79
N ILE A 233 19.19 -15.81 16.96
CA ILE A 233 18.35 -15.17 17.97
C ILE A 233 18.74 -15.73 19.36
N THR A 234 18.89 -14.84 20.32
CA THR A 234 19.31 -15.19 21.69
C THR A 234 18.41 -14.54 22.74
N ASP A 235 18.51 -15.03 23.98
CA ASP A 235 17.79 -14.47 25.12
C ASP A 235 18.07 -12.95 25.28
N GLY A 236 17.02 -12.17 25.52
CA GLY A 236 17.09 -10.72 25.64
C GLY A 236 17.09 -9.96 24.31
N ASP A 237 16.98 -10.66 23.17
CA ASP A 237 16.75 -9.99 21.90
C ASP A 237 15.34 -9.42 21.84
N LEU A 238 15.22 -8.26 21.22
CA LEU A 238 13.92 -7.76 20.71
C LEU A 238 13.83 -8.13 19.23
N LEU A 239 12.64 -8.51 18.81
CA LEU A 239 12.27 -8.78 17.44
C LEU A 239 11.20 -7.79 17.01
N ILE A 240 11.35 -7.20 15.84
CA ILE A 240 10.27 -6.57 15.10
C ILE A 240 10.05 -7.32 13.80
N PHE A 241 8.79 -7.63 13.50
CA PHE A 241 8.32 -7.98 12.17
C PHE A 241 7.35 -6.92 11.69
N ASP A 242 7.69 -6.31 10.56
CA ASP A 242 6.85 -5.38 9.83
C ASP A 242 6.55 -5.99 8.46
N THR A 243 5.25 -6.08 8.11
CA THR A 243 4.81 -6.83 6.94
C THR A 243 3.66 -6.19 6.19
N GLY A 244 3.88 -6.03 4.87
CA GLY A 244 2.83 -5.76 3.88
C GLY A 244 2.43 -7.05 3.16
N SER A 245 1.27 -7.58 3.50
CA SER A 245 0.70 -8.78 2.89
C SER A 245 -0.55 -8.44 2.08
N THR A 246 -0.89 -9.25 1.08
CA THR A 246 -1.97 -8.91 0.15
C THR A 246 -3.02 -9.99 0.01
N ILE A 247 -4.26 -9.55 -0.24
CA ILE A 247 -5.35 -10.36 -0.78
C ILE A 247 -6.09 -9.57 -1.87
N ASP A 248 -6.32 -10.18 -3.03
CA ASP A 248 -6.88 -9.51 -4.21
C ASP A 248 -6.17 -8.18 -4.54
N GLY A 249 -4.87 -8.07 -4.19
CA GLY A 249 -4.04 -6.90 -4.37
C GLY A 249 -4.24 -5.76 -3.39
N TYR A 250 -5.02 -5.94 -2.34
CA TYR A 250 -5.15 -4.98 -1.24
C TYR A 250 -4.20 -5.37 -0.11
N PHE A 251 -3.50 -4.38 0.42
CA PHE A 251 -2.50 -4.56 1.46
C PHE A 251 -3.08 -4.51 2.87
N SER A 252 -2.49 -5.28 3.78
CA SER A 252 -2.30 -4.92 5.18
C SER A 252 -0.91 -4.34 5.33
N ASP A 253 -0.69 -3.52 6.36
CA ASP A 253 0.61 -2.95 6.69
C ASP A 253 0.68 -2.66 8.18
N PHE A 254 1.26 -3.59 8.94
CA PHE A 254 1.45 -3.40 10.37
C PHE A 254 2.54 -4.29 10.95
N ASP A 255 3.12 -3.81 12.02
CA ASP A 255 4.18 -4.48 12.74
C ASP A 255 3.72 -5.15 14.05
N ARG A 256 4.60 -6.02 14.58
CA ARG A 256 4.56 -6.52 15.96
C ARG A 256 5.95 -6.67 16.51
N ASN A 257 6.07 -6.32 17.79
CA ASN A 257 7.29 -6.41 18.55
C ASN A 257 7.20 -7.54 19.57
N PHE A 258 8.31 -8.26 19.78
CA PHE A 258 8.43 -9.35 20.75
C PHE A 258 9.78 -9.28 21.46
N ALA A 259 9.85 -9.81 22.66
CA ALA A 259 11.11 -10.04 23.35
C ALA A 259 11.32 -11.54 23.60
N PHE A 260 12.54 -12.00 23.45
CA PHE A 260 12.87 -13.40 23.74
C PHE A 260 13.32 -13.57 25.19
N THR A 261 12.60 -14.40 25.96
CA THR A 261 12.89 -14.79 27.35
C THR A 261 12.73 -13.65 28.35
N TYR A 262 13.26 -12.45 28.09
CA TYR A 262 13.12 -11.25 28.90
C TYR A 262 13.32 -9.96 28.11
N ALA A 263 12.85 -8.84 28.66
CA ALA A 263 13.13 -7.51 28.15
C ALA A 263 13.52 -6.57 29.27
N ASP A 264 14.44 -5.65 28.98
CA ASP A 264 14.81 -4.55 29.87
C ASP A 264 13.62 -3.59 30.09
N GLN A 265 13.59 -2.93 31.25
CA GLN A 265 12.52 -1.97 31.57
C GLN A 265 12.44 -0.85 30.53
N SER A 266 13.57 -0.35 30.04
CA SER A 266 13.60 0.70 29.01
C SER A 266 12.95 0.27 27.68
N ALA A 267 13.06 -0.99 27.29
CA ALA A 267 12.37 -1.53 26.11
C ALA A 267 10.87 -1.66 26.34
N LYS A 268 10.44 -2.08 27.55
CA LYS A 268 9.02 -2.13 27.92
C LYS A 268 8.39 -0.73 27.95
N ASP A 269 9.12 0.24 28.50
CA ASP A 269 8.66 1.64 28.53
C ASP A 269 8.56 2.23 27.12
N ALA A 270 9.53 1.93 26.25
CA ALA A 270 9.50 2.35 24.84
C ALA A 270 8.32 1.73 24.09
N TYR A 271 8.06 0.43 24.27
CA TYR A 271 6.90 -0.24 23.69
C TYR A 271 5.57 0.39 24.15
N ARG A 272 5.44 0.63 25.46
CA ARG A 272 4.26 1.30 26.01
C ARG A 272 4.05 2.68 25.39
N ALA A 273 5.13 3.45 25.21
CA ALA A 273 5.04 4.80 24.64
C ALA A 273 4.57 4.79 23.18
N VAL A 274 5.08 3.88 22.33
CA VAL A 274 4.61 3.78 20.93
C VAL A 274 3.18 3.23 20.88
N TRP A 275 2.82 2.30 21.75
CA TRP A 275 1.46 1.78 21.88
C TRP A 275 0.47 2.90 22.25
N GLU A 276 0.79 3.73 23.26
CA GLU A 276 -0.02 4.88 23.67
C GLU A 276 -0.08 5.96 22.58
N ALA A 277 1.00 6.17 21.84
CA ALA A 277 1.01 7.09 20.71
C ALA A 277 0.05 6.62 19.59
N THR A 278 0.02 5.31 19.30
CA THR A 278 -0.94 4.75 18.32
C THR A 278 -2.40 4.93 18.79
N GLU A 279 -2.69 4.77 20.09
CA GLU A 279 -4.02 5.08 20.66
C GLU A 279 -4.40 6.55 20.47
N ALA A 280 -3.45 7.47 20.74
CA ALA A 280 -3.68 8.89 20.55
C ALA A 280 -3.96 9.23 19.06
N GLY A 281 -3.25 8.59 18.13
CA GLY A 281 -3.50 8.68 16.70
C GLY A 281 -4.89 8.17 16.33
N PHE A 282 -5.29 7.03 16.86
CA PHE A 282 -6.61 6.43 16.63
C PHE A 282 -7.75 7.35 17.07
N GLU A 283 -7.66 7.92 18.27
CA GLU A 283 -8.67 8.84 18.79
C GLU A 283 -8.74 10.17 18.01
N ALA A 284 -7.60 10.63 17.48
CA ALA A 284 -7.53 11.83 16.66
C ALA A 284 -8.05 11.60 15.24
N CYS A 285 -7.97 10.35 14.73
CA CYS A 285 -8.32 10.00 13.35
C CYS A 285 -9.84 9.84 13.18
N LYS A 286 -10.51 10.96 12.87
CA LYS A 286 -11.96 11.03 12.67
C LYS A 286 -12.33 12.12 11.66
N PRO A 287 -13.50 12.05 11.02
CA PRO A 287 -13.96 13.09 10.10
C PRO A 287 -13.92 14.48 10.73
N GLY A 288 -13.36 15.44 10.02
CA GLY A 288 -13.17 16.83 10.46
C GLY A 288 -11.81 17.14 11.09
N ALA A 289 -10.98 16.12 11.39
CA ALA A 289 -9.56 16.27 11.67
C ALA A 289 -8.75 16.32 10.37
N THR A 290 -7.48 16.70 10.46
CA THR A 290 -6.51 16.60 9.37
C THR A 290 -5.46 15.54 9.68
N THR A 291 -4.70 15.12 8.67
CA THR A 291 -3.57 14.20 8.86
C THR A 291 -2.49 14.78 9.76
N SER A 292 -2.30 16.11 9.74
CA SER A 292 -1.38 16.81 10.66
C SER A 292 -1.87 16.80 12.12
N ASP A 293 -3.19 16.77 12.36
CA ASP A 293 -3.75 16.59 13.71
C ASP A 293 -3.42 15.19 14.26
N VAL A 294 -3.55 14.16 13.43
CA VAL A 294 -3.20 12.77 13.79
C VAL A 294 -1.71 12.66 14.09
N PHE A 295 -0.86 13.21 13.20
CA PHE A 295 0.58 13.30 13.46
C PHE A 295 0.90 13.96 14.79
N ARG A 296 0.27 15.11 15.06
CA ARG A 296 0.52 15.90 16.29
C ARG A 296 0.15 15.11 17.53
N ALA A 297 -1.00 14.43 17.52
CA ALA A 297 -1.46 13.61 18.65
C ALA A 297 -0.44 12.51 19.01
N MET A 298 0.06 11.78 18.02
CA MET A 298 1.08 10.76 18.23
C MET A 298 2.43 11.35 18.68
N ASN A 299 2.88 12.41 18.02
CA ASN A 299 4.16 13.04 18.31
C ASN A 299 4.24 13.64 19.73
N ASP A 300 3.13 14.17 20.26
CA ASP A 300 3.09 14.73 21.60
C ASP A 300 3.28 13.63 22.67
N VAL A 301 2.72 12.44 22.46
CA VAL A 301 2.95 11.28 23.32
C VAL A 301 4.42 10.85 23.26
N LEU A 302 5.00 10.72 22.07
CA LEU A 302 6.41 10.33 21.91
C LEU A 302 7.35 11.33 22.60
N LYS A 303 7.11 12.63 22.44
CA LYS A 303 7.90 13.68 23.11
C LYS A 303 7.78 13.62 24.62
N ALA A 304 6.57 13.41 25.15
CA ALA A 304 6.34 13.28 26.57
C ALA A 304 7.08 12.07 27.19
N ASN A 305 7.32 11.02 26.39
CA ASN A 305 8.07 9.83 26.78
C ASN A 305 9.56 9.88 26.43
N GLY A 306 10.09 11.07 26.14
CA GLY A 306 11.52 11.30 25.99
C GLY A 306 12.13 10.77 24.69
N SER A 307 11.35 10.67 23.60
CA SER A 307 11.86 10.32 22.29
C SER A 307 13.02 11.25 21.89
N LEU A 308 14.12 10.67 21.45
CA LEU A 308 15.27 11.41 20.92
C LEU A 308 15.01 11.95 19.50
N GLY A 309 13.83 11.66 18.96
CA GLY A 309 13.49 11.96 17.57
C GLY A 309 14.01 10.90 16.60
N ASN A 310 13.44 10.90 15.40
CA ASN A 310 13.94 10.13 14.27
C ASN A 310 13.85 11.01 13.00
N ASP A 311 14.49 10.58 11.94
CA ASP A 311 14.44 11.27 10.65
C ASP A 311 13.28 10.78 9.76
N VAL A 312 12.33 10.04 10.32
CA VAL A 312 11.12 9.58 9.61
C VAL A 312 10.13 10.74 9.56
N GLY A 313 9.79 11.20 8.36
CA GLY A 313 8.99 12.41 8.15
C GLY A 313 7.50 12.23 8.39
N ARG A 314 7.01 10.99 8.62
CA ARG A 314 5.60 10.65 8.81
C ARG A 314 5.41 9.63 9.92
N MET A 315 4.18 9.52 10.42
CA MET A 315 3.75 8.53 11.40
C MET A 315 2.50 7.77 10.94
N GLY A 316 2.48 7.40 9.65
CA GLY A 316 1.39 6.67 9.00
C GLY A 316 1.01 7.26 7.65
N HIS A 317 0.25 6.50 6.91
CA HIS A 317 -0.15 6.81 5.54
C HIS A 317 -1.46 6.13 5.14
N GLY A 318 -1.97 6.47 3.95
CA GLY A 318 -3.04 5.74 3.31
C GLY A 318 -2.59 4.35 2.86
N LEU A 319 -3.51 3.41 2.89
CA LEU A 319 -3.29 2.02 2.53
C LEU A 319 -4.33 1.57 1.50
N GLY A 320 -3.91 0.77 0.53
CA GLY A 320 -4.82 0.31 -0.51
C GLY A 320 -4.24 -0.79 -1.39
N MET A 321 -4.23 -0.55 -2.70
CA MET A 321 -3.59 -1.43 -3.69
C MET A 321 -2.07 -1.20 -3.79
N GLN A 322 -1.56 -0.16 -3.13
CA GLN A 322 -0.16 0.03 -2.81
C GLN A 322 -0.02 0.01 -1.29
N VAL A 323 1.16 -0.40 -0.82
CA VAL A 323 1.49 -0.38 0.59
C VAL A 323 1.46 1.05 1.13
N THR A 324 1.98 2.00 0.37
CA THR A 324 1.88 3.42 0.68
C THR A 324 0.99 4.11 -0.35
N GLU A 325 -0.09 4.73 0.12
CA GLU A 325 -0.98 5.59 -0.64
C GLU A 325 -1.16 6.93 0.09
N TRP A 326 -1.92 7.84 -0.52
CA TRP A 326 -2.33 9.08 0.13
C TRP A 326 -3.40 8.85 1.21
N PRO A 327 -3.47 9.72 2.22
CA PRO A 327 -2.54 10.80 2.57
C PRO A 327 -1.37 10.30 3.42
N SER A 328 -0.49 11.22 3.88
CA SER A 328 0.55 10.89 4.86
C SER A 328 0.34 11.66 6.17
N HIS A 329 0.46 11.00 7.32
CA HIS A 329 0.45 11.66 8.62
C HIS A 329 1.78 12.35 8.85
N THR A 330 1.90 13.59 8.36
CA THR A 330 3.08 14.46 8.53
C THR A 330 2.71 15.72 9.29
N ALA A 331 3.70 16.46 9.76
CA ALA A 331 3.46 17.73 10.46
C ALA A 331 2.77 18.81 9.60
N THR A 332 2.78 18.66 8.29
CA THR A 332 2.37 19.70 7.32
C THR A 332 1.30 19.24 6.31
N ASP A 333 0.88 18.00 6.34
CA ASP A 333 -0.19 17.52 5.46
C ASP A 333 -1.56 17.85 6.08
N GLU A 334 -2.25 18.84 5.53
CA GLU A 334 -3.57 19.30 5.96
C GLU A 334 -4.73 18.57 5.25
N THR A 335 -4.48 17.39 4.68
CA THR A 335 -5.53 16.59 4.05
C THR A 335 -6.62 16.25 5.06
N PRO A 336 -7.89 16.60 4.78
CA PRO A 336 -8.99 16.26 5.67
C PRO A 336 -9.16 14.74 5.79
N ILE A 337 -9.43 14.29 7.01
CA ILE A 337 -9.79 12.89 7.27
C ILE A 337 -11.26 12.70 6.90
N GLU A 338 -11.53 11.73 6.06
CA GLU A 338 -12.87 11.39 5.57
C GLU A 338 -13.25 9.94 5.95
N ALA A 339 -14.54 9.70 6.12
CA ALA A 339 -15.04 8.35 6.34
C ALA A 339 -14.65 7.43 5.15
N ASN A 340 -14.38 6.17 5.44
CA ASN A 340 -13.93 5.15 4.50
C ASN A 340 -12.47 5.29 4.01
N MET A 341 -11.68 6.20 4.59
CA MET A 341 -10.23 6.12 4.43
C MET A 341 -9.70 4.91 5.20
N VAL A 342 -8.77 4.17 4.61
CA VAL A 342 -7.99 3.12 5.27
C VAL A 342 -6.58 3.65 5.44
N LEU A 343 -6.08 3.64 6.66
CA LEU A 343 -4.86 4.33 7.08
C LEU A 343 -4.02 3.42 7.97
N THR A 344 -2.71 3.67 8.00
CA THR A 344 -1.80 3.15 9.01
C THR A 344 -1.58 4.20 10.10
N LEU A 345 -1.27 3.76 11.31
CA LEU A 345 -0.77 4.57 12.43
C LEU A 345 0.53 3.94 12.89
N GLU A 346 1.68 4.58 12.62
CA GLU A 346 3.02 3.99 12.79
C GLU A 346 4.01 4.90 13.56
N PRO A 347 3.68 5.31 14.79
CA PRO A 347 4.60 6.12 15.59
C PRO A 347 5.85 5.33 15.95
N GLY A 348 7.01 5.97 15.76
CA GLY A 348 8.32 5.40 16.11
C GLY A 348 9.05 6.23 17.17
N LEU A 349 9.67 5.54 18.14
CA LEU A 349 10.41 6.13 19.24
C LEU A 349 11.86 5.63 19.26
N VAL A 350 12.80 6.56 19.31
CA VAL A 350 14.21 6.27 19.61
C VAL A 350 14.47 6.64 21.06
N TRP A 351 14.86 5.67 21.90
CA TRP A 351 15.11 5.91 23.33
C TRP A 351 16.59 5.87 23.73
N ALA A 352 17.42 5.31 22.87
CA ALA A 352 18.88 5.28 23.04
C ALA A 352 19.57 5.13 21.69
N PRO A 353 20.85 5.47 21.55
CA PRO A 353 21.61 5.18 20.33
C PRO A 353 21.54 3.69 19.97
N GLY A 354 21.16 3.39 18.73
CA GLY A 354 21.00 2.02 18.23
C GLY A 354 19.72 1.31 18.72
N LYS A 355 18.76 2.03 19.32
CA LYS A 355 17.53 1.45 19.86
C LYS A 355 16.30 2.25 19.47
N ALA A 356 15.49 1.69 18.61
CA ALA A 356 14.22 2.21 18.18
C ALA A 356 13.10 1.17 18.39
N MET A 357 11.87 1.66 18.53
CA MET A 357 10.65 0.88 18.57
C MET A 357 9.63 1.57 17.68
N VAL A 358 8.95 0.81 16.85
CA VAL A 358 7.79 1.23 16.08
C VAL A 358 6.61 0.39 16.52
N HIS A 359 5.41 0.93 16.46
CA HIS A 359 4.19 0.17 16.65
C HIS A 359 3.16 0.61 15.62
N GLU A 360 2.78 -0.31 14.75
CA GLU A 360 1.94 -0.02 13.61
C GLU A 360 0.64 -0.81 13.61
N GLU A 361 -0.44 -0.12 13.28
CA GLU A 361 -1.79 -0.67 13.18
C GLU A 361 -2.51 -0.14 11.95
N ASN A 362 -3.42 -0.96 11.41
CA ASN A 362 -4.33 -0.54 10.35
C ASN A 362 -5.70 -0.18 10.91
N ILE A 363 -6.26 0.90 10.39
CA ILE A 363 -7.58 1.40 10.77
C ILE A 363 -8.42 1.73 9.54
N VAL A 364 -9.74 1.74 9.72
CA VAL A 364 -10.68 2.37 8.79
C VAL A 364 -11.41 3.50 9.49
N VAL A 365 -11.51 4.65 8.84
CA VAL A 365 -12.23 5.79 9.36
C VAL A 365 -13.74 5.58 9.16
N GLY A 366 -14.49 5.57 10.23
CA GLY A 366 -15.95 5.53 10.22
C GLY A 366 -16.56 6.95 10.23
N THR A 367 -17.89 7.03 10.29
CA THR A 367 -18.62 8.31 10.31
C THR A 367 -18.47 9.09 11.62
N ASN A 368 -18.18 8.42 12.73
CA ASN A 368 -18.11 9.03 14.07
C ASN A 368 -16.78 8.75 14.81
N GLY A 369 -15.81 8.16 14.14
CA GLY A 369 -14.52 7.73 14.69
C GLY A 369 -13.98 6.57 13.87
N SER A 370 -12.83 6.04 14.26
CA SER A 370 -12.16 4.95 13.54
C SER A 370 -12.49 3.57 14.10
N GLU A 371 -12.19 2.53 13.33
CA GLU A 371 -12.27 1.12 13.68
C GLU A 371 -10.93 0.45 13.39
N TRP A 372 -10.44 -0.40 14.29
CA TRP A 372 -9.27 -1.21 14.07
C TRP A 372 -9.53 -2.29 13.01
N LEU A 373 -8.68 -2.39 12.01
CA LEU A 373 -8.68 -3.47 11.03
C LEU A 373 -7.73 -4.59 11.43
N SER A 374 -6.55 -4.24 11.93
CA SER A 374 -5.64 -5.18 12.58
C SER A 374 -6.14 -5.52 14.00
N ARG A 375 -5.87 -6.73 14.46
CA ARG A 375 -6.12 -7.10 15.87
C ARG A 375 -5.16 -6.32 16.74
N ARG A 376 -5.70 -5.42 17.56
CA ARG A 376 -4.92 -4.55 18.43
C ARG A 376 -3.94 -5.35 19.29
N ALA A 377 -2.67 -4.98 19.29
CA ALA A 377 -1.68 -5.58 20.16
C ALA A 377 -1.94 -5.25 21.64
N ASP A 378 -1.49 -6.14 22.53
CA ASP A 378 -1.54 -5.89 23.97
C ASP A 378 -0.68 -4.67 24.34
N PRO A 379 -1.07 -3.92 25.40
CA PRO A 379 -0.32 -2.75 25.82
C PRO A 379 1.03 -3.08 26.49
N GLU A 380 1.34 -4.36 26.67
CA GLU A 380 2.58 -4.85 27.25
C GLU A 380 3.40 -5.58 26.21
N LEU A 381 4.71 -5.32 26.14
CA LEU A 381 5.60 -6.00 25.22
C LEU A 381 5.54 -7.52 25.42
N PRO A 382 5.09 -8.31 24.43
CA PRO A 382 5.03 -9.76 24.53
C PRO A 382 6.43 -10.36 24.73
N ILE A 383 6.52 -11.33 25.63
CA ILE A 383 7.75 -12.10 25.91
C ILE A 383 7.50 -13.55 25.49
N ILE A 384 8.33 -14.09 24.61
CA ILE A 384 8.22 -15.43 24.04
C ILE A 384 9.49 -16.24 24.27
#